data_66f136df7caccafa5f1ce6707b22e29b
#
_entry.id   66f136df7caccafa5f1ce6707b22e29b
#
_cell.length_a   1.000
_cell.length_b   1.000
_cell.length_c   1.000
_cell.angle_alpha   90.00
_cell.angle_beta   90.00
_cell.angle_gamma   90.00
#
_symmetry.space_group_name_H-M   'P 1'
#
loop_
_entity.id
_entity.type
_entity.pdbx_description
1 polymer ?
#
loop_
_entity_poly.entity_id
_entity_poly.type
_entity_poly.pdbx_seq_one_letter_code
_entity_poly.pdbx_strand_id
1 'polypeptide(L)'
;MLFQLSEEQLMIQQAARDFAQTELKPGVIERDEHQKFPAEQVKKLGELGFLGMMVSEKYNGSGLDALSYVLVMEELSKIDASASVVVSVNNSLVCYGLELFGSEFQKEKYLKPLAAGEKIGAFCLSEPEAGSDATSQQTTAEDMGDYYLLNGTKNWITNGNTASTYLVIAQTDKSLKHKGINAFIVEKGMEGFTVGPKENKMGIRGSDTHSLMFNDVKVPKENRIGEDGFGFKFAMKTLEGGRIGIAAQALGIAAGAYELALEYAKQRKSFGKPIAEHQAIAFKLADMATQIEAARMLVYKAAWLKDQGQPYTLAGSMAKLYASKVAMDVTVEAVQIHGGYGFVKEYHVERLMRDAKITQIYEGTSEIQKMVISREIIR
;
A
#
# COMPACT_ATOMS: atom_id res chain seq x y z
N MET A 1 19.88 13.01 -10.66
CA MET A 1 19.41 12.55 -9.35
C MET A 1 20.47 12.92 -8.33
N LEU A 2 20.18 13.84 -7.42
CA LEU A 2 21.05 14.14 -6.30
C LEU A 2 20.82 13.04 -5.25
N PHE A 3 21.88 12.40 -4.77
CA PHE A 3 21.77 11.38 -3.71
C PHE A 3 21.60 11.98 -2.30
N GLN A 4 21.30 13.29 -2.24
CA GLN A 4 21.07 14.01 -1.00
C GLN A 4 19.59 14.38 -0.89
N LEU A 5 19.00 14.01 0.25
CA LEU A 5 17.67 14.47 0.64
C LEU A 5 17.72 15.95 1.04
N SER A 6 16.64 16.69 0.79
CA SER A 6 16.49 18.06 1.29
C SER A 6 16.32 18.07 2.82
N GLU A 7 16.53 19.23 3.44
CA GLU A 7 16.28 19.39 4.89
C GLU A 7 14.83 19.07 5.24
N GLU A 8 13.87 19.47 4.41
CA GLU A 8 12.45 19.16 4.59
C GLU A 8 12.20 17.66 4.53
N GLN A 9 12.75 16.95 3.52
CA GLN A 9 12.63 15.50 3.40
C GLN A 9 13.24 14.77 4.61
N LEU A 10 14.38 15.22 5.12
CA LEU A 10 14.99 14.68 6.34
C LEU A 10 14.13 14.91 7.58
N MET A 11 13.49 16.08 7.71
CA MET A 11 12.58 16.38 8.82
C MET A 11 11.33 15.48 8.76
N ILE A 12 10.75 15.29 7.59
CA ILE A 12 9.58 14.43 7.37
C ILE A 12 9.94 12.97 7.68
N GLN A 13 11.09 12.49 7.20
CA GLN A 13 11.58 11.15 7.51
C GLN A 13 11.77 10.96 9.03
N GLN A 14 12.37 11.96 9.71
CA GLN A 14 12.56 11.88 11.16
C GLN A 14 11.23 11.86 11.91
N ALA A 15 10.27 12.70 11.52
CA ALA A 15 8.92 12.69 12.11
C ALA A 15 8.22 11.33 11.96
N ALA A 16 8.34 10.71 10.79
CA ALA A 16 7.79 9.37 10.56
C ALA A 16 8.50 8.29 11.40
N ARG A 17 9.83 8.38 11.54
CA ARG A 17 10.62 7.48 12.39
C ARG A 17 10.22 7.61 13.85
N ASP A 18 10.12 8.83 14.37
CA ASP A 18 9.74 9.08 15.75
C ASP A 18 8.33 8.56 16.02
N PHE A 19 7.39 8.83 15.14
CA PHE A 19 6.04 8.28 15.22
C PHE A 19 6.04 6.75 15.22
N ALA A 20 6.80 6.12 14.32
CA ALA A 20 6.87 4.66 14.24
C ALA A 20 7.42 4.04 15.55
N GLN A 21 8.43 4.65 16.13
CA GLN A 21 9.04 4.15 17.38
C GLN A 21 8.16 4.40 18.62
N THR A 22 7.49 5.56 18.70
CA THR A 22 6.73 5.97 19.90
C THR A 22 5.28 5.53 19.87
N GLU A 23 4.63 5.48 18.69
CA GLU A 23 3.20 5.22 18.56
C GLU A 23 2.89 3.85 17.93
N LEU A 24 3.68 3.38 16.95
CA LEU A 24 3.40 2.10 16.29
C LEU A 24 4.06 0.93 17.02
N LYS A 25 5.32 1.05 17.41
CA LYS A 25 6.08 -0.04 18.06
C LYS A 25 5.43 -0.57 19.33
N PRO A 26 4.94 0.29 20.25
CA PRO A 26 4.16 -0.20 21.38
C PRO A 26 2.90 -0.92 20.90
N GLY A 27 2.70 -2.15 21.36
CA GLY A 27 1.51 -2.96 21.08
C GLY A 27 1.41 -3.54 19.66
N VAL A 28 2.43 -3.42 18.79
CA VAL A 28 2.34 -3.96 17.41
C VAL A 28 2.20 -5.49 17.40
N ILE A 29 2.86 -6.21 18.31
CA ILE A 29 2.70 -7.67 18.44
C ILE A 29 1.28 -8.02 18.85
N GLU A 30 0.72 -7.32 19.84
CA GLU A 30 -0.66 -7.52 20.30
C GLU A 30 -1.67 -7.23 19.17
N ARG A 31 -1.46 -6.13 18.41
CA ARG A 31 -2.30 -5.82 17.26
C ARG A 31 -2.25 -6.90 16.19
N ASP A 32 -1.08 -7.44 15.90
CA ASP A 32 -0.93 -8.56 14.95
C ASP A 32 -1.61 -9.83 15.49
N GLU A 33 -1.33 -10.23 16.72
CA GLU A 33 -1.90 -11.41 17.38
C GLU A 33 -3.43 -11.40 17.34
N HIS A 34 -4.04 -10.29 17.77
CA HIS A 34 -5.49 -10.13 17.87
C HIS A 34 -6.13 -9.54 16.61
N GLN A 35 -5.37 -9.38 15.53
CA GLN A 35 -5.85 -8.79 14.26
C GLN A 35 -6.53 -7.43 14.47
N LYS A 36 -6.02 -6.62 15.40
CA LYS A 36 -6.62 -5.35 15.80
C LYS A 36 -6.18 -4.23 14.86
N PHE A 37 -7.15 -3.56 14.25
CA PHE A 37 -6.89 -2.37 13.43
C PHE A 37 -6.31 -1.24 14.28
N PRO A 38 -5.22 -0.57 13.83
CA PRO A 38 -4.54 0.49 14.59
C PRO A 38 -5.29 1.84 14.50
N ALA A 39 -6.55 1.89 14.95
CA ALA A 39 -7.43 3.04 14.73
C ALA A 39 -6.88 4.34 15.33
N GLU A 40 -6.34 4.30 16.55
CA GLU A 40 -5.76 5.47 17.22
C GLU A 40 -4.52 5.98 16.49
N GLN A 41 -3.66 5.05 16.06
CA GLN A 41 -2.45 5.38 15.33
C GLN A 41 -2.78 5.97 13.95
N VAL A 42 -3.76 5.41 13.24
CA VAL A 42 -4.22 5.92 11.94
C VAL A 42 -4.81 7.32 12.08
N LYS A 43 -5.58 7.59 13.15
CA LYS A 43 -6.06 8.93 13.44
C LYS A 43 -4.92 9.93 13.62
N LYS A 44 -3.91 9.58 14.43
CA LYS A 44 -2.71 10.42 14.64
C LYS A 44 -1.90 10.62 13.36
N LEU A 45 -1.82 9.59 12.47
CA LEU A 45 -1.20 9.74 11.15
C LEU A 45 -1.96 10.76 10.28
N GLY A 46 -3.29 10.82 10.40
CA GLY A 46 -4.12 11.86 9.78
C GLY A 46 -3.79 13.25 10.33
N GLU A 47 -3.71 13.40 11.65
CA GLU A 47 -3.36 14.66 12.32
C GLU A 47 -1.96 15.17 11.92
N LEU A 48 -1.03 14.27 11.57
CA LEU A 48 0.30 14.60 11.02
C LEU A 48 0.28 14.89 9.51
N GLY A 49 -0.88 14.81 8.84
CA GLY A 49 -1.00 15.00 7.39
C GLY A 49 -0.52 13.81 6.54
N PHE A 50 -0.22 12.67 7.16
CA PHE A 50 0.32 11.50 6.44
C PHE A 50 -0.74 10.72 5.65
N LEU A 51 -2.02 11.05 5.76
CA LEU A 51 -3.09 10.43 4.96
C LEU A 51 -3.38 11.17 3.65
N GLY A 52 -2.90 12.41 3.48
CA GLY A 52 -3.05 13.23 2.28
C GLY A 52 -1.75 13.85 1.79
N MET A 53 -0.62 13.13 1.90
CA MET A 53 0.72 13.69 1.68
C MET A 53 0.91 14.33 0.31
N MET A 54 0.50 13.62 -0.74
CA MET A 54 0.71 14.04 -2.13
C MET A 54 -0.46 14.87 -2.70
N VAL A 55 -1.50 15.11 -1.91
CA VAL A 55 -2.65 15.93 -2.30
C VAL A 55 -2.32 17.40 -2.12
N SER A 56 -2.74 18.22 -3.07
CA SER A 56 -2.53 19.67 -2.99
C SER A 56 -3.22 20.31 -1.76
N GLU A 57 -2.64 21.38 -1.23
CA GLU A 57 -3.19 22.14 -0.08
C GLU A 57 -4.61 22.66 -0.35
N LYS A 58 -4.95 22.93 -1.64
CA LYS A 58 -6.31 23.32 -2.07
C LYS A 58 -7.37 22.34 -1.57
N TYR A 59 -7.02 21.05 -1.48
CA TYR A 59 -7.91 19.98 -1.05
C TYR A 59 -7.53 19.39 0.31
N ASN A 60 -6.96 20.23 1.19
CA ASN A 60 -6.55 19.89 2.56
C ASN A 60 -5.46 18.79 2.64
N GLY A 61 -4.69 18.60 1.58
CA GLY A 61 -3.52 17.74 1.61
C GLY A 61 -2.26 18.50 2.07
N SER A 62 -1.15 17.77 2.20
CA SER A 62 0.12 18.32 2.65
C SER A 62 0.99 18.87 1.50
N GLY A 63 0.64 18.65 0.24
CA GLY A 63 1.36 19.14 -0.93
C GLY A 63 2.78 18.62 -1.09
N LEU A 64 3.11 17.48 -0.45
CA LEU A 64 4.45 16.90 -0.45
C LEU A 64 4.72 16.11 -1.73
N ASP A 65 6.01 15.91 -2.03
CA ASP A 65 6.46 15.11 -3.17
C ASP A 65 6.36 13.59 -2.92
N ALA A 66 6.49 12.79 -3.99
CA ALA A 66 6.43 11.35 -3.90
C ALA A 66 7.66 10.77 -3.18
N LEU A 67 8.80 11.46 -3.18
CA LEU A 67 9.97 11.03 -2.45
C LEU A 67 9.74 11.17 -0.93
N SER A 68 9.15 12.25 -0.45
CA SER A 68 8.72 12.41 0.95
C SER A 68 7.74 11.32 1.37
N TYR A 69 6.76 11.01 0.52
CA TYR A 69 5.83 9.90 0.76
C TYR A 69 6.56 8.55 0.91
N VAL A 70 7.53 8.25 0.05
CA VAL A 70 8.33 7.02 0.11
C VAL A 70 9.14 6.94 1.40
N LEU A 71 9.73 8.05 1.85
CA LEU A 71 10.48 8.11 3.12
C LEU A 71 9.59 7.78 4.32
N VAL A 72 8.37 8.34 4.36
CA VAL A 72 7.39 8.02 5.41
C VAL A 72 6.99 6.55 5.35
N MET A 73 6.68 6.04 4.16
CA MET A 73 6.32 4.63 3.98
C MET A 73 7.42 3.68 4.44
N GLU A 74 8.69 3.98 4.15
CA GLU A 74 9.83 3.18 4.61
C GLU A 74 9.89 3.15 6.13
N GLU A 75 9.87 4.31 6.83
CA GLU A 75 9.99 4.38 8.28
C GLU A 75 8.81 3.72 9.02
N LEU A 76 7.57 3.93 8.58
CA LEU A 76 6.40 3.28 9.18
C LEU A 76 6.45 1.75 9.00
N SER A 77 6.87 1.29 7.82
CA SER A 77 6.88 -0.14 7.46
C SER A 77 8.00 -0.93 8.15
N LYS A 78 9.05 -0.27 8.62
CA LYS A 78 10.05 -0.89 9.50
C LYS A 78 9.41 -1.48 10.76
N ILE A 79 8.33 -0.85 11.23
CA ILE A 79 7.67 -1.17 12.49
C ILE A 79 6.32 -1.87 12.28
N ASP A 80 5.41 -1.29 11.48
CA ASP A 80 4.03 -1.80 11.33
C ASP A 80 3.53 -1.67 9.89
N ALA A 81 3.67 -2.75 9.14
CA ALA A 81 3.18 -2.83 7.77
C ALA A 81 1.65 -2.77 7.68
N SER A 82 0.93 -3.12 8.76
CA SER A 82 -0.53 -2.99 8.81
C SER A 82 -0.99 -1.53 8.86
N ALA A 83 -0.26 -0.67 9.57
CA ALA A 83 -0.54 0.76 9.60
C ALA A 83 -0.09 1.44 8.29
N SER A 84 1.10 1.07 7.78
CA SER A 84 1.62 1.69 6.55
C SER A 84 0.77 1.38 5.31
N VAL A 85 0.11 0.20 5.22
CA VAL A 85 -0.79 -0.08 4.09
C VAL A 85 -2.03 0.80 4.08
N VAL A 86 -2.52 1.27 5.24
CA VAL A 86 -3.61 2.25 5.31
C VAL A 86 -3.17 3.57 4.69
N VAL A 87 -1.98 4.05 5.06
CA VAL A 87 -1.35 5.26 4.49
C VAL A 87 -1.16 5.10 2.98
N SER A 88 -0.66 3.94 2.54
CA SER A 88 -0.46 3.65 1.12
C SER A 88 -1.76 3.72 0.32
N VAL A 89 -2.78 2.96 0.71
CA VAL A 89 -4.06 2.89 -0.02
C VAL A 89 -4.74 4.26 -0.06
N ASN A 90 -4.79 4.97 1.09
CA ASN A 90 -5.44 6.28 1.13
C ASN A 90 -4.73 7.30 0.23
N ASN A 91 -3.40 7.40 0.27
CA ASN A 91 -2.64 8.34 -0.55
C ASN A 91 -2.60 7.96 -2.02
N SER A 92 -2.09 6.74 -2.33
CA SER A 92 -1.68 6.38 -3.69
C SER A 92 -2.80 5.80 -4.55
N LEU A 93 -3.85 5.24 -3.95
CA LEU A 93 -4.97 4.65 -4.68
C LEU A 93 -6.22 5.52 -4.62
N VAL A 94 -6.58 6.05 -3.46
CA VAL A 94 -7.83 6.78 -3.27
C VAL A 94 -7.65 8.27 -3.56
N CYS A 95 -6.85 8.96 -2.76
CA CYS A 95 -6.66 10.41 -2.92
C CYS A 95 -6.04 10.77 -4.27
N TYR A 96 -4.97 10.07 -4.68
CA TYR A 96 -4.33 10.30 -5.97
C TYR A 96 -5.29 10.11 -7.16
N GLY A 97 -6.11 9.06 -7.12
CA GLY A 97 -7.12 8.83 -8.16
C GLY A 97 -8.18 9.93 -8.23
N LEU A 98 -8.68 10.38 -7.07
CA LEU A 98 -9.65 11.46 -7.00
C LEU A 98 -9.06 12.82 -7.39
N GLU A 99 -7.83 13.12 -6.99
CA GLU A 99 -7.19 14.38 -7.36
C GLU A 99 -6.97 14.50 -8.87
N LEU A 100 -6.52 13.43 -9.52
CA LEU A 100 -6.26 13.44 -10.95
C LEU A 100 -7.54 13.45 -11.81
N PHE A 101 -8.56 12.71 -11.39
CA PHE A 101 -9.69 12.36 -12.27
C PHE A 101 -11.06 12.71 -11.70
N GLY A 102 -11.14 13.08 -10.43
CA GLY A 102 -12.39 13.51 -9.81
C GLY A 102 -12.87 14.86 -10.32
N SER A 103 -14.19 15.03 -10.43
CA SER A 103 -14.80 16.34 -10.66
C SER A 103 -14.57 17.26 -9.45
N GLU A 104 -14.74 18.59 -9.60
CA GLU A 104 -14.63 19.51 -8.45
C GLU A 104 -15.59 19.15 -7.33
N PHE A 105 -16.84 18.73 -7.67
CA PHE A 105 -17.79 18.22 -6.68
C PHE A 105 -17.24 17.02 -5.93
N GLN A 106 -16.65 16.04 -6.62
CA GLN A 106 -16.07 14.85 -6.00
C GLN A 106 -14.84 15.18 -5.14
N LYS A 107 -14.01 16.14 -5.57
CA LYS A 107 -12.86 16.59 -4.79
C LYS A 107 -13.28 17.30 -3.51
N GLU A 108 -14.25 18.22 -3.61
CA GLU A 108 -14.76 18.93 -2.44
C GLU A 108 -15.45 17.98 -1.44
N LYS A 109 -16.28 17.07 -1.93
CA LYS A 109 -17.08 16.19 -1.07
C LYS A 109 -16.28 15.02 -0.48
N TYR A 110 -15.37 14.43 -1.28
CA TYR A 110 -14.70 13.17 -0.93
C TYR A 110 -13.20 13.34 -0.71
N LEU A 111 -12.49 14.03 -1.61
CA LEU A 111 -11.03 14.13 -1.49
C LEU A 111 -10.59 14.93 -0.27
N LYS A 112 -11.22 16.08 0.01
CA LYS A 112 -10.85 16.93 1.15
C LYS A 112 -10.85 16.19 2.50
N PRO A 113 -11.93 15.53 2.92
CA PRO A 113 -11.94 14.83 4.21
C PRO A 113 -11.02 13.59 4.23
N LEU A 114 -10.74 12.96 3.07
CA LEU A 114 -9.79 11.87 2.97
C LEU A 114 -8.34 12.36 3.09
N ALA A 115 -8.01 13.48 2.45
CA ALA A 115 -6.68 14.07 2.52
C ALA A 115 -6.38 14.67 3.90
N ALA A 116 -7.38 15.27 4.55
CA ALA A 116 -7.27 15.75 5.93
C ALA A 116 -7.17 14.60 6.98
N GLY A 117 -7.35 13.35 6.57
CA GLY A 117 -7.34 12.22 7.50
C GLY A 117 -8.58 12.08 8.38
N GLU A 118 -9.63 12.86 8.13
CA GLU A 118 -10.92 12.76 8.83
C GLU A 118 -11.67 11.48 8.46
N LYS A 119 -11.44 11.03 7.23
CA LYS A 119 -12.03 9.82 6.65
C LYS A 119 -10.93 8.96 6.00
N ILE A 120 -11.25 7.68 5.80
CA ILE A 120 -10.38 6.71 5.11
C ILE A 120 -11.13 6.21 3.89
N GLY A 121 -10.38 5.98 2.81
CA GLY A 121 -10.89 5.41 1.58
C GLY A 121 -10.45 3.98 1.33
N ALA A 122 -11.18 3.30 0.45
CA ALA A 122 -10.86 1.97 -0.05
C ALA A 122 -10.90 1.95 -1.58
N PHE A 123 -10.02 1.15 -2.18
CA PHE A 123 -9.95 0.93 -3.62
C PHE A 123 -10.42 -0.49 -3.95
N CYS A 124 -11.53 -0.60 -4.67
CA CYS A 124 -12.28 -1.84 -4.83
C CYS A 124 -12.22 -2.33 -6.28
N LEU A 125 -11.09 -2.98 -6.65
CA LEU A 125 -10.87 -3.54 -7.98
C LEU A 125 -11.10 -5.05 -8.00
N SER A 126 -10.41 -5.80 -7.11
CA SER A 126 -10.35 -7.26 -7.14
C SER A 126 -11.71 -7.92 -6.85
N GLU A 127 -11.97 -9.02 -7.54
CA GLU A 127 -13.16 -9.86 -7.37
C GLU A 127 -12.75 -11.32 -7.19
N PRO A 128 -13.64 -12.23 -6.76
CA PRO A 128 -13.34 -13.65 -6.67
C PRO A 128 -12.72 -14.23 -7.95
N GLU A 129 -13.22 -13.83 -9.12
CA GLU A 129 -12.79 -14.31 -10.44
C GLU A 129 -11.88 -13.33 -11.21
N ALA A 130 -11.60 -12.13 -10.66
CA ALA A 130 -10.83 -11.08 -11.33
C ALA A 130 -9.77 -10.49 -10.40
N GLY A 131 -8.58 -11.10 -10.40
CA GLY A 131 -7.38 -10.60 -9.73
C GLY A 131 -6.40 -10.00 -10.73
N SER A 132 -5.40 -10.80 -11.18
CA SER A 132 -4.41 -10.38 -12.18
C SER A 132 -5.05 -10.06 -13.54
N ASP A 133 -6.10 -10.77 -13.93
CA ASP A 133 -6.96 -10.40 -15.05
C ASP A 133 -8.05 -9.40 -14.59
N ALA A 134 -7.66 -8.16 -14.43
CA ALA A 134 -8.53 -7.09 -13.98
C ALA A 134 -9.58 -6.67 -15.02
N THR A 135 -9.57 -7.26 -16.24
CA THR A 135 -10.59 -7.01 -17.25
C THR A 135 -11.80 -7.93 -17.13
N SER A 136 -11.65 -9.05 -16.40
CA SER A 136 -12.71 -10.08 -16.22
C SER A 136 -13.71 -9.72 -15.10
N GLN A 137 -13.99 -8.43 -14.89
CA GLN A 137 -14.92 -7.93 -13.87
C GLN A 137 -16.32 -8.51 -14.04
N GLN A 138 -16.89 -9.03 -12.95
CA GLN A 138 -18.26 -9.54 -12.90
C GLN A 138 -19.23 -8.55 -12.23
N THR A 139 -18.74 -7.70 -11.31
CA THR A 139 -19.53 -6.63 -10.71
C THR A 139 -20.07 -5.71 -11.82
N THR A 140 -21.38 -5.50 -11.83
CA THR A 140 -22.09 -4.70 -12.83
C THR A 140 -22.60 -3.39 -12.25
N ALA A 141 -22.72 -2.37 -13.09
CA ALA A 141 -23.36 -1.10 -12.79
C ALA A 141 -24.30 -0.75 -13.94
N GLU A 142 -25.58 -1.12 -13.82
CA GLU A 142 -26.60 -0.85 -14.84
C GLU A 142 -27.00 0.63 -14.83
N ASP A 143 -27.03 1.25 -16.00
CA ASP A 143 -27.45 2.65 -16.16
C ASP A 143 -28.96 2.78 -16.11
N MET A 144 -29.49 3.40 -15.05
CA MET A 144 -30.94 3.61 -14.82
C MET A 144 -31.39 5.03 -15.16
N GLY A 145 -30.58 5.82 -15.85
CA GLY A 145 -30.85 7.23 -16.17
C GLY A 145 -30.28 8.17 -15.12
N ASP A 146 -30.87 8.31 -13.97
CA ASP A 146 -30.45 9.24 -12.91
C ASP A 146 -29.40 8.64 -11.94
N TYR A 147 -29.28 7.31 -11.93
CA TYR A 147 -28.34 6.58 -11.05
C TYR A 147 -27.84 5.32 -11.76
N TYR A 148 -26.81 4.70 -11.22
CA TYR A 148 -26.38 3.33 -11.56
C TYR A 148 -26.83 2.35 -10.51
N LEU A 149 -27.31 1.17 -10.94
CA LEU A 149 -27.65 0.06 -10.04
C LEU A 149 -26.44 -0.91 -9.98
N LEU A 150 -25.76 -0.92 -8.85
CA LEU A 150 -24.53 -1.68 -8.65
C LEU A 150 -24.80 -3.03 -8.02
N ASN A 151 -24.32 -4.11 -8.66
CA ASN A 151 -24.49 -5.49 -8.22
C ASN A 151 -23.18 -6.27 -8.36
N GLY A 152 -22.79 -7.03 -7.31
CA GLY A 152 -21.60 -7.88 -7.35
C GLY A 152 -20.85 -7.97 -6.04
N THR A 153 -19.63 -8.47 -6.11
CA THR A 153 -18.78 -8.69 -4.93
C THR A 153 -17.34 -8.27 -5.24
N LYS A 154 -16.72 -7.55 -4.29
CA LYS A 154 -15.29 -7.24 -4.31
C LYS A 154 -14.58 -7.98 -3.19
N ASN A 155 -13.38 -8.52 -3.46
CA ASN A 155 -12.60 -9.29 -2.50
C ASN A 155 -11.27 -8.63 -2.18
N TRP A 156 -10.72 -8.94 -1.02
CA TRP A 156 -9.40 -8.52 -0.55
C TRP A 156 -9.29 -6.99 -0.40
N ILE A 157 -10.38 -6.31 -0.02
CA ILE A 157 -10.42 -4.85 0.03
C ILE A 157 -9.80 -4.36 1.35
N THR A 158 -8.67 -3.69 1.24
CA THR A 158 -8.00 -2.98 2.34
C THR A 158 -8.87 -1.82 2.79
N ASN A 159 -8.96 -1.60 4.09
CA ASN A 159 -9.87 -0.65 4.74
C ASN A 159 -11.36 -0.97 4.51
N GLY A 160 -11.69 -2.22 4.17
CA GLY A 160 -13.04 -2.60 3.74
C GLY A 160 -14.14 -2.26 4.74
N ASN A 161 -13.87 -2.36 6.05
CA ASN A 161 -14.83 -1.98 7.08
C ASN A 161 -14.61 -0.58 7.66
N THR A 162 -13.35 -0.10 7.69
CA THR A 162 -13.03 1.20 8.29
C THR A 162 -13.22 2.37 7.32
N ALA A 163 -13.18 2.13 6.01
CA ALA A 163 -13.41 3.16 5.01
C ALA A 163 -14.83 3.75 5.09
N SER A 164 -14.94 5.02 4.72
CA SER A 164 -16.22 5.71 4.52
C SER A 164 -16.52 5.94 3.04
N THR A 165 -15.49 5.87 2.18
CA THR A 165 -15.55 6.15 0.75
C THR A 165 -14.85 5.02 0.00
N TYR A 166 -15.54 4.44 -0.98
CA TYR A 166 -15.08 3.28 -1.73
C TYR A 166 -15.02 3.64 -3.23
N LEU A 167 -13.85 3.51 -3.84
CA LEU A 167 -13.71 3.66 -5.30
C LEU A 167 -13.91 2.28 -5.93
N VAL A 168 -15.10 2.05 -6.47
CA VAL A 168 -15.53 0.74 -6.98
C VAL A 168 -15.43 0.69 -8.50
N ILE A 169 -14.70 -0.28 -9.01
CA ILE A 169 -14.57 -0.54 -10.44
C ILE A 169 -15.64 -1.56 -10.84
N ALA A 170 -16.48 -1.23 -11.82
CA ALA A 170 -17.58 -2.10 -12.25
C ALA A 170 -17.84 -2.01 -13.76
N GLN A 171 -18.44 -3.05 -14.29
CA GLN A 171 -18.75 -3.20 -15.70
C GLN A 171 -20.16 -2.66 -16.01
N THR A 172 -20.27 -1.70 -16.92
CA THR A 172 -21.56 -1.19 -17.40
C THR A 172 -22.00 -1.87 -18.69
N ASP A 173 -21.04 -2.28 -19.55
CA ASP A 173 -21.33 -2.99 -20.80
C ASP A 173 -20.22 -4.02 -21.11
N LYS A 174 -20.51 -5.30 -20.87
CA LYS A 174 -19.56 -6.41 -21.12
C LYS A 174 -19.18 -6.57 -22.59
N SER A 175 -20.03 -6.13 -23.53
CA SER A 175 -19.74 -6.22 -24.97
C SER A 175 -18.55 -5.33 -25.38
N LEU A 176 -18.32 -4.23 -24.66
CA LEU A 176 -17.24 -3.29 -24.86
C LEU A 176 -15.92 -3.70 -24.18
N LYS A 177 -15.89 -4.85 -23.48
CA LYS A 177 -14.71 -5.35 -22.73
C LYS A 177 -14.20 -4.29 -21.75
N HIS A 178 -12.88 -3.98 -21.77
CA HIS A 178 -12.29 -2.99 -20.88
C HIS A 178 -12.83 -1.56 -21.07
N LYS A 179 -13.42 -1.25 -22.24
CA LYS A 179 -14.06 0.05 -22.51
C LYS A 179 -15.46 0.18 -21.89
N GLY A 180 -16.05 -0.92 -21.43
CA GLY A 180 -17.31 -0.89 -20.69
C GLY A 180 -17.08 -0.83 -19.16
N ILE A 181 -15.84 -0.72 -18.69
CA ILE A 181 -15.52 -0.64 -17.27
C ILE A 181 -15.52 0.83 -16.82
N ASN A 182 -16.25 1.10 -15.74
CA ASN A 182 -16.36 2.41 -15.11
C ASN A 182 -15.89 2.39 -13.65
N ALA A 183 -15.62 3.57 -13.07
CA ALA A 183 -15.26 3.76 -11.68
C ALA A 183 -16.33 4.59 -10.98
N PHE A 184 -16.73 4.17 -9.78
CA PHE A 184 -17.81 4.77 -9.02
C PHE A 184 -17.37 5.05 -7.57
N ILE A 185 -17.89 6.14 -7.01
CA ILE A 185 -17.76 6.43 -5.58
C ILE A 185 -18.99 5.89 -4.86
N VAL A 186 -18.77 4.94 -3.96
CA VAL A 186 -19.78 4.39 -3.05
C VAL A 186 -19.49 4.87 -1.64
N GLU A 187 -20.53 5.27 -0.91
CA GLU A 187 -20.42 5.71 0.48
C GLU A 187 -20.85 4.59 1.43
N LYS A 188 -20.19 4.52 2.59
CA LYS A 188 -20.60 3.61 3.66
C LYS A 188 -22.03 3.91 4.09
N GLY A 189 -22.85 2.87 4.19
CA GLY A 189 -24.25 3.00 4.61
C GLY A 189 -25.25 3.20 3.47
N MET A 190 -24.81 3.22 2.20
CA MET A 190 -25.76 3.11 1.08
C MET A 190 -26.56 1.81 1.18
N GLU A 191 -27.87 1.87 0.92
CA GLU A 191 -28.76 0.71 0.94
C GLU A 191 -28.26 -0.37 -0.03
N GLY A 192 -28.27 -1.64 0.40
CA GLY A 192 -27.76 -2.77 -0.39
C GLY A 192 -26.23 -2.96 -0.32
N PHE A 193 -25.46 -2.03 0.25
CA PHE A 193 -24.03 -2.18 0.45
C PHE A 193 -23.73 -2.84 1.80
N THR A 194 -23.02 -3.97 1.79
CA THR A 194 -22.65 -4.72 3.00
C THR A 194 -21.18 -5.10 2.99
N VAL A 195 -20.59 -5.11 4.18
CA VAL A 195 -19.20 -5.54 4.42
C VAL A 195 -19.20 -6.96 4.95
N GLY A 196 -18.50 -7.85 4.30
CA GLY A 196 -18.33 -9.25 4.71
C GLY A 196 -17.41 -9.41 5.94
N PRO A 197 -17.17 -10.65 6.37
CA PRO A 197 -16.30 -10.94 7.49
C PRO A 197 -14.85 -10.50 7.21
N LYS A 198 -14.10 -10.22 8.30
CA LYS A 198 -12.68 -9.90 8.21
C LYS A 198 -11.87 -11.11 7.77
N GLU A 199 -10.94 -10.92 6.86
CA GLU A 199 -10.05 -11.97 6.38
C GLU A 199 -9.02 -12.37 7.45
N ASN A 200 -8.89 -13.67 7.71
CA ASN A 200 -7.83 -14.21 8.56
C ASN A 200 -6.55 -14.42 7.74
N LYS A 201 -5.64 -13.46 7.81
CA LYS A 201 -4.47 -13.38 6.94
C LYS A 201 -3.20 -13.95 7.55
N MET A 202 -2.25 -14.33 6.70
CA MET A 202 -0.90 -14.75 7.07
C MET A 202 -0.11 -13.61 7.72
N GLY A 203 -0.10 -12.42 7.10
CA GLY A 203 0.61 -11.21 7.53
C GLY A 203 -0.25 -9.97 7.42
N ILE A 204 0.32 -8.81 7.77
CA ILE A 204 -0.41 -7.53 7.90
C ILE A 204 -1.77 -7.71 8.59
N ARG A 205 -1.76 -8.50 9.67
CA ARG A 205 -2.99 -9.00 10.32
C ARG A 205 -3.80 -7.88 10.97
N GLY A 206 -3.13 -6.79 11.38
CA GLY A 206 -3.79 -5.57 11.87
C GLY A 206 -4.52 -4.78 10.78
N SER A 207 -4.21 -5.00 9.49
CA SER A 207 -4.93 -4.37 8.40
C SER A 207 -6.36 -4.88 8.27
N ASP A 208 -7.28 -3.96 8.03
CA ASP A 208 -8.72 -4.20 7.91
C ASP A 208 -9.06 -4.61 6.47
N THR A 209 -9.07 -5.92 6.21
CA THR A 209 -9.28 -6.50 4.87
C THR A 209 -10.58 -7.30 4.84
N HIS A 210 -11.48 -6.95 3.92
CA HIS A 210 -12.82 -7.56 3.82
C HIS A 210 -13.22 -7.83 2.37
N SER A 211 -14.19 -8.70 2.19
CA SER A 211 -15.05 -8.73 1.00
C SER A 211 -16.15 -7.67 1.13
N LEU A 212 -16.60 -7.13 0.00
CA LEU A 212 -17.67 -6.15 -0.09
C LEU A 212 -18.76 -6.67 -1.02
N MET A 213 -20.02 -6.56 -0.62
CA MET A 213 -21.16 -7.06 -1.39
C MET A 213 -22.07 -5.89 -1.75
N PHE A 214 -22.48 -5.85 -2.99
CA PHE A 214 -23.38 -4.87 -3.57
C PHE A 214 -24.62 -5.60 -4.08
N ASN A 215 -25.79 -5.23 -3.55
CA ASN A 215 -27.06 -5.80 -3.91
C ASN A 215 -28.04 -4.65 -4.19
N ASP A 216 -28.23 -4.33 -5.45
CA ASP A 216 -29.03 -3.21 -5.92
C ASP A 216 -28.67 -1.85 -5.30
N VAL A 217 -27.36 -1.60 -5.12
CA VAL A 217 -26.89 -0.32 -4.58
C VAL A 217 -27.08 0.79 -5.60
N LYS A 218 -27.88 1.79 -5.24
CA LYS A 218 -28.13 2.98 -6.07
C LYS A 218 -26.99 3.99 -5.93
N VAL A 219 -26.21 4.12 -6.99
CA VAL A 219 -25.07 5.07 -7.04
C VAL A 219 -25.45 6.26 -7.91
N PRO A 220 -25.51 7.50 -7.37
CA PRO A 220 -25.84 8.70 -8.14
C PRO A 220 -24.92 8.89 -9.35
N LYS A 221 -25.44 9.50 -10.42
CA LYS A 221 -24.67 9.75 -11.65
C LYS A 221 -23.40 10.59 -11.42
N GLU A 222 -23.47 11.58 -10.55
CA GLU A 222 -22.33 12.43 -10.20
C GLU A 222 -21.21 11.68 -9.44
N ASN A 223 -21.47 10.46 -8.95
CA ASN A 223 -20.48 9.62 -8.30
C ASN A 223 -19.67 8.74 -9.28
N ARG A 224 -19.98 8.76 -10.61
CA ARG A 224 -19.09 8.16 -11.60
C ARG A 224 -17.85 9.02 -11.81
N ILE A 225 -16.68 8.41 -11.77
CA ILE A 225 -15.39 9.11 -11.96
C ILE A 225 -15.03 9.12 -13.43
N GLY A 226 -14.85 10.32 -14.00
CA GLY A 226 -14.49 10.50 -15.38
C GLY A 226 -15.62 10.20 -16.38
N GLU A 227 -15.26 10.06 -17.65
CA GLU A 227 -16.18 9.76 -18.74
C GLU A 227 -16.57 8.29 -18.75
N ASP A 228 -17.62 7.95 -19.53
CA ASP A 228 -18.03 6.57 -19.72
C ASP A 228 -16.91 5.72 -20.34
N GLY A 229 -16.71 4.51 -19.83
CA GLY A 229 -15.63 3.61 -20.24
C GLY A 229 -14.22 3.98 -19.72
N PHE A 230 -14.10 4.99 -18.87
CA PHE A 230 -12.79 5.44 -18.34
C PHE A 230 -12.28 4.58 -17.17
N GLY A 231 -13.12 3.76 -16.54
CA GLY A 231 -12.80 3.10 -15.26
C GLY A 231 -11.58 2.17 -15.28
N PHE A 232 -11.36 1.44 -16.39
CA PHE A 232 -10.16 0.61 -16.52
C PHE A 232 -8.88 1.45 -16.60
N LYS A 233 -8.91 2.54 -17.38
CA LYS A 233 -7.79 3.48 -17.48
C LYS A 233 -7.53 4.18 -16.14
N PHE A 234 -8.59 4.58 -15.44
CA PHE A 234 -8.53 5.11 -14.09
C PHE A 234 -7.79 4.13 -13.14
N ALA A 235 -8.24 2.87 -13.10
CA ALA A 235 -7.64 1.85 -12.24
C ALA A 235 -6.16 1.62 -12.55
N MET A 236 -5.79 1.49 -13.82
CA MET A 236 -4.39 1.27 -14.22
C MET A 236 -3.49 2.46 -13.89
N LYS A 237 -3.95 3.69 -14.10
CA LYS A 237 -3.20 4.91 -13.76
C LYS A 237 -3.01 5.07 -12.26
N THR A 238 -4.03 4.78 -11.48
CA THR A 238 -3.97 4.79 -10.02
C THR A 238 -2.98 3.75 -9.49
N LEU A 239 -3.02 2.53 -10.01
CA LEU A 239 -2.09 1.45 -9.64
C LEU A 239 -0.62 1.73 -10.02
N GLU A 240 -0.35 2.59 -11.01
CA GLU A 240 1.03 3.02 -11.30
C GLU A 240 1.65 3.74 -10.08
N GLY A 241 0.88 4.60 -9.42
CA GLY A 241 1.29 5.26 -8.17
C GLY A 241 1.39 4.29 -7.00
N GLY A 242 0.44 3.37 -6.88
CA GLY A 242 0.40 2.35 -5.83
C GLY A 242 1.62 1.45 -5.80
N ARG A 243 2.18 1.08 -6.97
CA ARG A 243 3.41 0.25 -7.04
C ARG A 243 4.59 0.88 -6.32
N ILE A 244 4.74 2.21 -6.35
CA ILE A 244 5.79 2.93 -5.63
C ILE A 244 5.56 2.80 -4.12
N GLY A 245 4.32 2.96 -3.64
CA GLY A 245 3.96 2.81 -2.23
C GLY A 245 4.26 1.42 -1.69
N ILE A 246 3.90 0.37 -2.44
CA ILE A 246 4.19 -1.02 -2.04
C ILE A 246 5.67 -1.35 -2.14
N ALA A 247 6.41 -0.78 -3.10
CA ALA A 247 7.86 -0.93 -3.15
C ALA A 247 8.53 -0.30 -1.92
N ALA A 248 8.06 0.87 -1.49
CA ALA A 248 8.54 1.54 -0.26
C ALA A 248 8.16 0.76 1.00
N GLN A 249 6.96 0.19 1.07
CA GLN A 249 6.55 -0.68 2.17
C GLN A 249 7.44 -1.93 2.27
N ALA A 250 7.69 -2.61 1.15
CA ALA A 250 8.57 -3.77 1.10
C ALA A 250 10.00 -3.42 1.54
N LEU A 251 10.52 -2.28 1.07
CA LEU A 251 11.82 -1.74 1.49
C LEU A 251 11.86 -1.52 3.00
N GLY A 252 10.84 -0.88 3.57
CA GLY A 252 10.74 -0.64 5.01
C GLY A 252 10.71 -1.94 5.83
N ILE A 253 9.93 -2.94 5.41
CA ILE A 253 9.89 -4.26 6.05
C ILE A 253 11.29 -4.90 6.05
N ALA A 254 11.99 -4.87 4.90
CA ALA A 254 13.36 -5.38 4.80
C ALA A 254 14.32 -4.64 5.73
N ALA A 255 14.29 -3.31 5.72
CA ALA A 255 15.16 -2.48 6.56
C ALA A 255 14.91 -2.72 8.06
N GLY A 256 13.64 -2.80 8.49
CA GLY A 256 13.28 -3.11 9.88
C GLY A 256 13.77 -4.50 10.33
N ALA A 257 13.60 -5.51 9.49
CA ALA A 257 14.10 -6.87 9.78
C ALA A 257 15.63 -6.91 9.86
N TYR A 258 16.33 -6.19 8.99
CA TYR A 258 17.78 -6.06 9.00
C TYR A 258 18.27 -5.35 10.27
N GLU A 259 17.66 -4.22 10.65
CA GLU A 259 18.03 -3.49 11.87
C GLU A 259 17.91 -4.38 13.11
N LEU A 260 16.83 -5.15 13.23
CA LEU A 260 16.64 -6.11 14.34
C LEU A 260 17.67 -7.24 14.30
N ALA A 261 17.96 -7.80 13.12
CA ALA A 261 18.95 -8.88 12.98
C ALA A 261 20.37 -8.40 13.32
N LEU A 262 20.74 -7.20 12.90
CA LEU A 262 22.03 -6.58 13.19
C LEU A 262 22.21 -6.33 14.69
N GLU A 263 21.19 -5.76 15.35
CA GLU A 263 21.20 -5.49 16.78
C GLU A 263 21.32 -6.81 17.57
N TYR A 264 20.49 -7.80 17.23
CA TYR A 264 20.56 -9.11 17.85
C TYR A 264 21.92 -9.77 17.66
N ALA A 265 22.48 -9.74 16.47
CA ALA A 265 23.76 -10.38 16.14
C ALA A 265 24.94 -9.76 16.92
N LYS A 266 24.90 -8.46 17.24
CA LYS A 266 25.90 -7.77 18.06
C LYS A 266 25.82 -8.18 19.54
N GLN A 267 24.63 -8.51 20.03
CA GLN A 267 24.40 -8.83 21.45
C GLN A 267 24.49 -10.33 21.76
N ARG A 268 23.95 -11.16 20.88
CA ARG A 268 23.90 -12.61 21.06
C ARG A 268 25.29 -13.21 20.94
N LYS A 269 25.70 -13.97 21.98
CA LYS A 269 26.97 -14.68 21.96
C LYS A 269 26.79 -16.17 21.68
N SER A 270 27.73 -16.74 20.93
CA SER A 270 27.88 -18.17 20.68
C SER A 270 29.36 -18.47 20.43
N PHE A 271 29.83 -19.62 20.90
CA PHE A 271 31.25 -19.99 20.83
C PHE A 271 32.20 -18.90 21.39
N GLY A 272 31.80 -18.26 22.49
CA GLY A 272 32.62 -17.31 23.24
C GLY A 272 32.64 -15.86 22.72
N LYS A 273 31.96 -15.54 21.62
CA LYS A 273 31.93 -14.19 21.02
C LYS A 273 30.55 -13.81 20.44
N PRO A 274 30.28 -12.51 20.16
CA PRO A 274 29.10 -12.11 19.46
C PRO A 274 28.91 -12.85 18.12
N ILE A 275 27.67 -13.23 17.78
CA ILE A 275 27.46 -13.98 16.53
C ILE A 275 27.78 -13.15 15.28
N ALA A 276 27.74 -11.83 15.35
CA ALA A 276 28.18 -10.91 14.29
C ALA A 276 29.66 -11.09 13.90
N GLU A 277 30.50 -11.63 14.81
CA GLU A 277 31.92 -11.89 14.55
C GLU A 277 32.19 -13.24 13.86
N HIS A 278 31.16 -14.05 13.67
CA HIS A 278 31.27 -15.26 12.85
C HIS A 278 31.10 -14.88 11.37
N GLN A 279 32.07 -15.24 10.53
CA GLN A 279 32.12 -14.84 9.12
C GLN A 279 30.80 -15.17 8.37
N ALA A 280 30.20 -16.33 8.62
CA ALA A 280 28.93 -16.72 8.00
C ALA A 280 27.78 -15.75 8.33
N ILE A 281 27.72 -15.19 9.54
CA ILE A 281 26.72 -14.19 9.94
C ILE A 281 27.09 -12.82 9.39
N ALA A 282 28.38 -12.43 9.48
CA ALA A 282 28.86 -11.16 8.94
C ALA A 282 28.56 -11.02 7.44
N PHE A 283 28.76 -12.08 6.66
CA PHE A 283 28.46 -12.08 5.24
C PHE A 283 26.96 -11.98 4.93
N LYS A 284 26.11 -12.69 5.67
CA LYS A 284 24.64 -12.51 5.56
C LYS A 284 24.22 -11.06 5.81
N LEU A 285 24.74 -10.43 6.87
CA LEU A 285 24.44 -9.03 7.17
C LEU A 285 24.94 -8.07 6.06
N ALA A 286 26.10 -8.34 5.47
CA ALA A 286 26.62 -7.55 4.35
C ALA A 286 25.76 -7.69 3.07
N ASP A 287 25.32 -8.91 2.76
CA ASP A 287 24.41 -9.18 1.64
C ASP A 287 23.05 -8.51 1.83
N MET A 288 22.47 -8.62 3.03
CA MET A 288 21.20 -7.97 3.36
C MET A 288 21.28 -6.46 3.21
N ALA A 289 22.33 -5.82 3.74
CA ALA A 289 22.55 -4.38 3.63
C ALA A 289 22.68 -3.95 2.16
N THR A 290 23.45 -4.70 1.35
CA THR A 290 23.65 -4.40 -0.08
C THR A 290 22.35 -4.50 -0.87
N GLN A 291 21.53 -5.53 -0.63
CA GLN A 291 20.24 -5.71 -1.28
C GLN A 291 19.25 -4.59 -0.92
N ILE A 292 19.20 -4.18 0.36
CA ILE A 292 18.35 -3.08 0.82
C ILE A 292 18.74 -1.77 0.12
N GLU A 293 20.03 -1.44 0.03
CA GLU A 293 20.49 -0.23 -0.63
C GLU A 293 20.16 -0.24 -2.14
N ALA A 294 20.32 -1.37 -2.79
CA ALA A 294 19.93 -1.50 -4.21
C ALA A 294 18.42 -1.32 -4.40
N ALA A 295 17.61 -1.90 -3.50
CA ALA A 295 16.16 -1.71 -3.52
C ALA A 295 15.77 -0.24 -3.27
N ARG A 296 16.40 0.41 -2.28
CA ARG A 296 16.18 1.83 -1.95
C ARG A 296 16.43 2.73 -3.15
N MET A 297 17.53 2.51 -3.87
CA MET A 297 17.83 3.30 -5.06
C MET A 297 16.79 3.14 -6.16
N LEU A 298 16.24 1.94 -6.37
CA LEU A 298 15.16 1.72 -7.34
C LEU A 298 13.86 2.42 -6.91
N VAL A 299 13.51 2.34 -5.62
CA VAL A 299 12.29 2.96 -5.07
C VAL A 299 12.38 4.48 -5.15
N TYR A 300 13.50 5.08 -4.71
CA TYR A 300 13.71 6.52 -4.75
C TYR A 300 13.76 7.05 -6.18
N LYS A 301 14.37 6.30 -7.11
CA LYS A 301 14.34 6.65 -8.53
C LYS A 301 12.93 6.70 -9.09
N ALA A 302 12.08 5.74 -8.75
CA ALA A 302 10.71 5.70 -9.23
C ALA A 302 9.88 6.90 -8.69
N ALA A 303 10.05 7.23 -7.40
CA ALA A 303 9.42 8.40 -6.78
C ALA A 303 9.92 9.71 -7.43
N TRP A 304 11.23 9.87 -7.57
CA TRP A 304 11.82 11.05 -8.21
C TRP A 304 11.33 11.25 -9.66
N LEU A 305 11.24 10.20 -10.47
CA LEU A 305 10.68 10.30 -11.83
C LEU A 305 9.25 10.80 -11.82
N LYS A 306 8.43 10.33 -10.87
CA LYS A 306 7.06 10.82 -10.68
C LYS A 306 7.03 12.30 -10.35
N ASP A 307 7.88 12.77 -9.43
CA ASP A 307 7.99 14.17 -9.02
C ASP A 307 8.45 15.09 -10.16
N GLN A 308 9.28 14.55 -11.08
CA GLN A 308 9.70 15.27 -12.28
C GLN A 308 8.66 15.22 -13.43
N GLY A 309 7.47 14.67 -13.22
CA GLY A 309 6.46 14.48 -14.26
C GLY A 309 6.90 13.57 -15.41
N GLN A 310 7.93 12.74 -15.19
CA GLN A 310 8.46 11.82 -16.20
C GLN A 310 7.75 10.46 -16.16
N PRO A 311 7.76 9.68 -17.25
CA PRO A 311 7.24 8.32 -17.25
C PRO A 311 7.95 7.45 -16.21
N TYR A 312 7.19 6.88 -15.27
CA TYR A 312 7.73 6.09 -14.16
C TYR A 312 7.20 4.64 -14.10
N THR A 313 6.37 4.23 -15.06
CA THR A 313 5.76 2.88 -15.11
C THR A 313 6.81 1.77 -15.04
N LEU A 314 7.86 1.88 -15.86
CA LEU A 314 8.98 0.91 -15.86
C LEU A 314 9.73 0.92 -14.54
N ALA A 315 10.13 2.09 -14.06
CA ALA A 315 10.89 2.23 -12.82
C ALA A 315 10.08 1.76 -11.60
N GLY A 316 8.79 2.11 -11.49
CA GLY A 316 7.90 1.68 -10.43
C GLY A 316 7.69 0.15 -10.41
N SER A 317 7.54 -0.46 -11.58
CA SER A 317 7.43 -1.91 -11.70
C SER A 317 8.72 -2.65 -11.31
N MET A 318 9.89 -2.13 -11.73
CA MET A 318 11.20 -2.66 -11.32
C MET A 318 11.41 -2.51 -9.81
N ALA A 319 11.09 -1.35 -9.24
CA ALA A 319 11.19 -1.09 -7.81
C ALA A 319 10.33 -2.08 -7.00
N LYS A 320 9.07 -2.24 -7.37
CA LYS A 320 8.13 -3.15 -6.70
C LYS A 320 8.56 -4.61 -6.80
N LEU A 321 8.99 -5.05 -7.98
CA LEU A 321 9.47 -6.41 -8.21
C LEU A 321 10.70 -6.71 -7.35
N TYR A 322 11.68 -5.82 -7.36
CA TYR A 322 12.95 -6.04 -6.65
C TYR A 322 12.80 -5.87 -5.14
N ALA A 323 12.17 -4.79 -4.66
CA ALA A 323 11.99 -4.55 -3.23
C ALA A 323 11.18 -5.66 -2.54
N SER A 324 10.12 -6.17 -3.19
CA SER A 324 9.33 -7.27 -2.62
C SER A 324 10.09 -8.61 -2.57
N LYS A 325 11.00 -8.86 -3.51
CA LYS A 325 11.92 -9.99 -3.44
C LYS A 325 12.89 -9.82 -2.27
N VAL A 326 13.54 -8.65 -2.19
CA VAL A 326 14.49 -8.33 -1.11
C VAL A 326 13.82 -8.41 0.27
N ALA A 327 12.58 -7.95 0.40
CA ALA A 327 11.83 -8.07 1.65
C ALA A 327 11.70 -9.52 2.12
N MET A 328 11.36 -10.44 1.22
CA MET A 328 11.31 -11.87 1.56
C MET A 328 12.69 -12.44 1.90
N ASP A 329 13.70 -12.18 1.08
CA ASP A 329 15.05 -12.73 1.29
C ASP A 329 15.61 -12.24 2.65
N VAL A 330 15.53 -10.95 2.91
CA VAL A 330 16.05 -10.32 4.14
C VAL A 330 15.28 -10.77 5.39
N THR A 331 13.96 -10.84 5.33
CA THR A 331 13.16 -11.26 6.50
C THR A 331 13.37 -12.73 6.85
N VAL A 332 13.53 -13.61 5.87
CA VAL A 332 13.89 -15.02 6.09
C VAL A 332 15.26 -15.13 6.76
N GLU A 333 16.28 -14.39 6.27
CA GLU A 333 17.60 -14.38 6.87
C GLU A 333 17.61 -13.74 8.27
N ALA A 334 16.76 -12.74 8.54
CA ALA A 334 16.62 -12.15 9.87
C ALA A 334 16.08 -13.18 10.88
N VAL A 335 15.07 -13.96 10.51
CA VAL A 335 14.59 -15.10 11.33
C VAL A 335 15.71 -16.11 11.56
N GLN A 336 16.46 -16.48 10.50
CA GLN A 336 17.58 -17.42 10.59
C GLN A 336 18.68 -16.93 11.52
N ILE A 337 19.04 -15.65 11.51
CA ILE A 337 20.05 -15.05 12.37
C ILE A 337 19.61 -15.08 13.86
N HIS A 338 18.32 -14.90 14.13
CA HIS A 338 17.76 -15.02 15.48
C HIS A 338 17.71 -16.48 15.98
N GLY A 339 17.78 -17.48 15.07
CA GLY A 339 17.67 -18.89 15.42
C GLY A 339 16.33 -19.21 16.09
N GLY A 340 16.32 -19.97 17.18
CA GLY A 340 15.10 -20.32 17.90
C GLY A 340 14.27 -19.12 18.36
N TYR A 341 14.93 -18.02 18.72
CA TYR A 341 14.23 -16.76 19.09
C TYR A 341 13.55 -16.08 17.90
N GLY A 342 14.01 -16.31 16.67
CA GLY A 342 13.32 -15.81 15.48
C GLY A 342 12.03 -16.55 15.14
N PHE A 343 11.80 -17.71 15.76
CA PHE A 343 10.64 -18.56 15.50
C PHE A 343 9.50 -18.37 16.52
N VAL A 344 9.70 -17.54 17.54
CA VAL A 344 8.69 -17.25 18.56
C VAL A 344 8.11 -15.84 18.39
N LYS A 345 6.83 -15.68 18.68
CA LYS A 345 6.05 -14.46 18.37
C LYS A 345 6.45 -13.23 19.19
N GLU A 346 7.17 -13.40 20.28
CA GLU A 346 7.69 -12.31 21.11
C GLU A 346 8.78 -11.48 20.39
N TYR A 347 9.35 -12.02 19.29
CA TYR A 347 10.34 -11.35 18.46
C TYR A 347 9.71 -10.90 17.13
N HIS A 348 9.91 -9.63 16.78
CA HIS A 348 9.27 -8.99 15.62
C HIS A 348 9.63 -9.60 14.27
N VAL A 349 10.75 -10.31 14.13
CA VAL A 349 11.26 -10.76 12.83
C VAL A 349 10.36 -11.78 12.15
N GLU A 350 9.69 -12.68 12.91
CA GLU A 350 8.75 -13.64 12.34
C GLU A 350 7.51 -12.95 11.74
N ARG A 351 7.02 -11.87 12.41
CA ARG A 351 5.91 -11.05 11.93
C ARG A 351 6.30 -10.33 10.64
N LEU A 352 7.48 -9.71 10.59
CA LEU A 352 7.97 -9.02 9.40
C LEU A 352 8.13 -9.98 8.21
N MET A 353 8.52 -11.25 8.44
CA MET A 353 8.58 -12.26 7.40
C MET A 353 7.17 -12.60 6.86
N ARG A 354 6.16 -12.71 7.73
CA ARG A 354 4.76 -12.93 7.29
C ARG A 354 4.21 -11.72 6.54
N ASP A 355 4.52 -10.52 7.02
CA ASP A 355 4.11 -9.26 6.41
C ASP A 355 4.75 -9.05 5.03
N ALA A 356 6.02 -9.42 4.85
CA ALA A 356 6.74 -9.27 3.59
C ALA A 356 6.06 -10.01 2.43
N LYS A 357 5.43 -11.17 2.69
CA LYS A 357 4.88 -12.02 1.62
C LYS A 357 3.83 -11.33 0.76
N ILE A 358 2.97 -10.52 1.35
CA ILE A 358 1.89 -9.86 0.60
C ILE A 358 2.42 -8.86 -0.44
N THR A 359 3.62 -8.29 -0.22
CA THR A 359 4.22 -7.31 -1.13
C THR A 359 4.56 -7.89 -2.50
N GLN A 360 4.67 -9.22 -2.61
CA GLN A 360 4.83 -9.94 -3.88
C GLN A 360 3.51 -10.19 -4.61
N ILE A 361 2.37 -10.00 -3.92
CA ILE A 361 1.05 -10.45 -4.40
C ILE A 361 0.17 -9.25 -4.79
N TYR A 362 -0.14 -8.36 -3.85
CA TYR A 362 -1.10 -7.28 -4.11
C TYR A 362 -0.55 -6.15 -4.97
N GLU A 363 -1.45 -5.30 -5.49
CA GLU A 363 -1.16 -4.22 -6.43
C GLU A 363 -0.37 -4.68 -7.68
N GLY A 364 -0.69 -5.88 -8.13
CA GLY A 364 -0.04 -6.58 -9.23
C GLY A 364 1.07 -7.51 -8.76
N THR A 365 0.87 -8.81 -8.97
CA THR A 365 1.84 -9.84 -8.56
C THR A 365 3.22 -9.62 -9.17
N SER A 366 4.25 -10.33 -8.68
CA SER A 366 5.59 -10.32 -9.26
C SER A 366 5.57 -10.66 -10.76
N GLU A 367 4.67 -11.57 -11.18
CA GLU A 367 4.47 -11.94 -12.59
C GLU A 367 3.89 -10.78 -13.40
N ILE A 368 2.91 -10.06 -12.85
CA ILE A 368 2.35 -8.86 -13.48
C ILE A 368 3.42 -7.76 -13.62
N GLN A 369 4.28 -7.57 -12.61
CA GLN A 369 5.39 -6.62 -12.74
C GLN A 369 6.33 -7.02 -13.88
N LYS A 370 6.69 -8.30 -14.01
CA LYS A 370 7.51 -8.81 -15.12
C LYS A 370 6.83 -8.60 -16.48
N MET A 371 5.51 -8.81 -16.57
CA MET A 371 4.75 -8.52 -17.81
C MET A 371 4.80 -7.04 -18.18
N VAL A 372 4.64 -6.13 -17.21
CA VAL A 372 4.73 -4.68 -17.45
C VAL A 372 6.15 -4.30 -17.88
N ILE A 373 7.16 -4.77 -17.15
CA ILE A 373 8.57 -4.51 -17.47
C ILE A 373 8.90 -4.99 -18.87
N SER A 374 8.58 -6.25 -19.22
CA SER A 374 8.87 -6.81 -20.53
C SER A 374 8.22 -6.02 -21.66
N ARG A 375 6.98 -5.59 -21.47
CA ARG A 375 6.26 -4.76 -22.44
C ARG A 375 6.93 -3.40 -22.66
N GLU A 376 7.44 -2.78 -21.58
CA GLU A 376 8.09 -1.46 -21.66
C GLU A 376 9.50 -1.51 -22.28
N ILE A 377 10.23 -2.62 -22.12
CA ILE A 377 11.60 -2.75 -22.68
C ILE A 377 11.63 -3.30 -24.10
N ILE A 378 10.55 -3.98 -24.56
CA ILE A 378 10.46 -4.55 -25.92
C ILE A 378 9.88 -3.52 -26.92
N ARG A 379 9.19 -2.48 -26.45
CA ARG A 379 8.69 -1.37 -27.27
C ARG A 379 9.82 -0.50 -27.80
#